data_e116cf8eccc71ed521c9fd3e6d2088ca
#
_entry.id   e116cf8eccc71ed521c9fd3e6d2088ca
#
_cell.length_a   1.000
_cell.length_b   1.000
_cell.length_c   1.000
_cell.angle_alpha   90.00
_cell.angle_beta   90.00
_cell.angle_gamma   90.00
#
_symmetry.space_group_name_H-M   'P 1'
#
loop_
_entity.id
_entity.type
_entity.pdbx_description
1 polymer ?
#
loop_
_entity_poly.entity_id
_entity_poly.type
_entity_poly.pdbx_seq_one_letter_code
_entity_poly.pdbx_strand_id
1 'polypeptide(L)'
;MTELDTIYNCDCLTGLKQLDDASIDCVVTSPPYYALRDYGHDGQIGLEESPDEYIDKLTEVFGEVLRVMKPTATCWVVIGDSYAGGNKGAANYPENAKLWLQGTNKGTLDKRTSFKIRTAAKDRDLIGIPWMLAFAMRRIGYYLRQDIIWSKPNPMPESVQTRCTKSHEYIFMLTKTA
;
A
#
# COMPACT_ATOMS: atom_id res chain seq x y z
N MET A 1 -6.75 -27.03 8.56
CA MET A 1 -6.78 -26.84 7.09
C MET A 1 -7.79 -25.76 6.78
N THR A 2 -7.38 -24.70 6.15
CA THR A 2 -8.27 -23.64 5.66
C THR A 2 -9.04 -24.17 4.45
N GLU A 3 -10.33 -23.82 4.35
CA GLU A 3 -11.15 -24.17 3.19
C GLU A 3 -10.62 -23.46 1.94
N LEU A 4 -10.60 -24.17 0.81
CA LEU A 4 -10.27 -23.60 -0.49
C LEU A 4 -11.45 -22.77 -1.01
N ASP A 5 -11.17 -21.83 -1.91
CA ASP A 5 -12.17 -20.98 -2.57
C ASP A 5 -13.07 -20.17 -1.60
N THR A 6 -12.51 -19.79 -0.45
CA THR A 6 -13.22 -19.11 0.63
C THR A 6 -12.64 -17.73 0.89
N ILE A 7 -13.52 -16.74 1.11
CA ILE A 7 -13.13 -15.40 1.56
C ILE A 7 -13.21 -15.34 3.08
N TYR A 8 -12.07 -15.11 3.73
CA TYR A 8 -11.97 -14.94 5.17
C TYR A 8 -12.05 -13.47 5.54
N ASN A 9 -13.12 -13.08 6.24
CA ASN A 9 -13.27 -11.71 6.75
C ASN A 9 -12.61 -11.60 8.14
N CYS A 10 -11.30 -11.39 8.14
CA CYS A 10 -10.51 -11.23 9.37
C CYS A 10 -9.30 -10.32 9.11
N ASP A 11 -8.64 -9.90 10.18
CA ASP A 11 -7.34 -9.24 10.09
C ASP A 11 -6.32 -10.14 9.38
N CYS A 12 -5.47 -9.53 8.53
CA CYS A 12 -4.57 -10.30 7.67
C CYS A 12 -3.51 -11.10 8.45
N LEU A 13 -2.95 -10.55 9.53
CA LEU A 13 -2.00 -11.28 10.39
C LEU A 13 -2.68 -12.44 11.11
N THR A 14 -3.90 -12.22 11.60
CA THR A 14 -4.71 -13.26 12.24
C THR A 14 -5.02 -14.38 11.26
N GLY A 15 -5.39 -14.04 10.02
CA GLY A 15 -5.66 -15.02 8.97
C GLY A 15 -4.42 -15.80 8.55
N LEU A 16 -3.30 -15.11 8.32
CA LEU A 16 -2.04 -15.74 7.93
C LEU A 16 -1.52 -16.73 8.97
N LYS A 17 -1.67 -16.43 10.27
CA LYS A 17 -1.27 -17.32 11.36
C LYS A 17 -2.04 -18.65 11.39
N GLN A 18 -3.19 -18.74 10.73
CA GLN A 18 -3.98 -19.99 10.62
C GLN A 18 -3.52 -20.87 9.46
N LEU A 19 -2.67 -20.35 8.56
CA LEU A 19 -2.12 -21.10 7.43
C LEU A 19 -0.86 -21.85 7.84
N ASP A 20 -0.73 -23.06 7.31
CA ASP A 20 0.46 -23.88 7.51
C ASP A 20 1.68 -23.28 6.79
N ASP A 21 2.87 -23.54 7.30
CA ASP A 21 4.12 -23.17 6.65
C ASP A 21 4.20 -23.81 5.26
N ALA A 22 4.74 -23.06 4.30
CA ALA A 22 4.96 -23.55 2.94
C ALA A 22 3.70 -24.19 2.29
N SER A 23 2.54 -23.57 2.49
CA SER A 23 1.25 -24.06 1.97
C SER A 23 0.76 -23.30 0.73
N ILE A 24 1.23 -22.06 0.50
CA ILE A 24 0.73 -21.14 -0.52
C ILE A 24 1.63 -21.12 -1.75
N ASP A 25 1.04 -21.26 -2.93
CA ASP A 25 1.75 -21.27 -4.21
C ASP A 25 1.93 -19.88 -4.83
N CYS A 26 0.96 -18.99 -4.60
CA CYS A 26 0.99 -17.64 -5.16
C CYS A 26 0.28 -16.64 -4.24
N VAL A 27 0.87 -15.47 -4.09
CA VAL A 27 0.27 -14.34 -3.39
C VAL A 27 0.16 -13.17 -4.36
N VAL A 28 -1.04 -12.58 -4.46
CA VAL A 28 -1.29 -11.36 -5.23
C VAL A 28 -1.98 -10.37 -4.31
N THR A 29 -1.41 -9.20 -4.13
CA THR A 29 -1.96 -8.21 -3.20
C THR A 29 -1.68 -6.78 -3.63
N SER A 30 -2.58 -5.89 -3.19
CA SER A 30 -2.38 -4.44 -3.19
C SER A 30 -2.62 -3.97 -1.76
N PRO A 31 -1.59 -3.78 -0.94
CA PRO A 31 -1.76 -3.32 0.44
C PRO A 31 -2.38 -1.92 0.47
N PRO A 32 -3.00 -1.51 1.58
CA PRO A 32 -3.49 -0.13 1.72
C PRO A 32 -2.38 0.86 1.44
N TYR A 33 -2.62 1.82 0.55
CA TYR A 33 -1.60 2.81 0.17
C TYR A 33 -1.42 3.84 1.28
N TYR A 34 -0.17 4.22 1.53
CA TYR A 34 0.20 5.16 2.58
C TYR A 34 -0.53 6.50 2.45
N ALA A 35 -1.20 6.92 3.51
CA ALA A 35 -1.94 8.17 3.64
C ALA A 35 -2.97 8.44 2.51
N LEU A 36 -3.50 7.39 1.87
CA LEU A 36 -4.44 7.54 0.76
C LEU A 36 -5.90 7.47 1.21
N ARG A 37 -6.25 6.50 2.06
CA ARG A 37 -7.64 6.26 2.46
C ARG A 37 -7.75 5.94 3.95
N ASP A 38 -8.76 6.51 4.59
CA ASP A 38 -9.24 6.09 5.89
C ASP A 38 -10.47 5.20 5.68
N TYR A 39 -10.37 3.94 6.05
CA TYR A 39 -11.46 2.97 5.97
C TYR A 39 -12.34 2.97 7.24
N GLY A 40 -11.99 3.77 8.24
CA GLY A 40 -12.75 3.93 9.48
C GLY A 40 -12.62 2.75 10.45
N HIS A 41 -11.55 1.99 10.36
CA HIS A 41 -11.25 0.89 11.27
C HIS A 41 -10.02 1.18 12.12
N ASP A 42 -10.14 0.98 13.42
CA ASP A 42 -9.00 1.10 14.32
C ASP A 42 -7.92 0.06 13.95
N GLY A 43 -6.68 0.52 13.92
CA GLY A 43 -5.53 -0.34 13.59
C GLY A 43 -5.34 -0.62 12.10
N GLN A 44 -6.10 0.02 11.20
CA GLN A 44 -5.85 -0.12 9.77
C GLN A 44 -4.41 0.28 9.41
N ILE A 45 -3.82 -0.42 8.44
CA ILE A 45 -2.54 -0.06 7.84
C ILE A 45 -2.75 1.05 6.82
N GLY A 46 -1.78 1.99 6.73
CA GLY A 46 -1.78 3.09 5.76
C GLY A 46 -2.02 4.47 6.37
N LEU A 47 -2.26 4.59 7.69
CA LEU A 47 -2.45 5.85 8.41
C LEU A 47 -1.37 6.08 9.49
N GLU A 48 -0.24 5.45 9.38
CA GLU A 48 0.90 5.61 10.28
C GLU A 48 1.45 7.05 10.22
N GLU A 49 2.06 7.50 11.31
CA GLU A 49 2.63 8.86 11.40
C GLU A 49 3.81 9.07 10.44
N SER A 50 4.53 7.99 10.11
CA SER A 50 5.68 8.04 9.21
C SER A 50 5.65 6.93 8.16
N PRO A 51 6.31 7.15 7.00
CA PRO A 51 6.51 6.09 6.01
C PRO A 51 7.27 4.88 6.57
N ASP A 52 8.23 5.11 7.46
CA ASP A 52 9.02 4.04 8.07
C ASP A 52 8.14 3.13 8.93
N GLU A 53 7.28 3.69 9.80
CA GLU A 53 6.31 2.90 10.58
C GLU A 53 5.33 2.11 9.70
N TYR A 54 4.89 2.71 8.59
CA TYR A 54 4.06 2.02 7.61
C TYR A 54 4.78 0.83 6.97
N ILE A 55 6.05 1.03 6.57
CA ILE A 55 6.87 -0.04 5.99
C ILE A 55 7.15 -1.14 7.02
N ASP A 56 7.38 -0.78 8.28
CA ASP A 56 7.60 -1.76 9.35
C ASP A 56 6.36 -2.64 9.55
N LYS A 57 5.16 -2.06 9.60
CA LYS A 57 3.91 -2.83 9.69
C LYS A 57 3.68 -3.74 8.48
N LEU A 58 3.92 -3.24 7.26
CA LEU A 58 3.84 -4.09 6.08
C LEU A 58 4.88 -5.20 6.11
N THR A 59 6.08 -4.92 6.60
CA THR A 59 7.16 -5.92 6.72
C THR A 59 6.77 -7.04 7.69
N GLU A 60 6.06 -6.73 8.77
CA GLU A 60 5.50 -7.76 9.68
C GLU A 60 4.52 -8.68 8.92
N VAL A 61 3.57 -8.10 8.18
CA VAL A 61 2.63 -8.88 7.36
C VAL A 61 3.34 -9.74 6.34
N PHE A 62 4.30 -9.16 5.60
CA PHE A 62 5.05 -9.91 4.58
C PHE A 62 6.02 -10.93 5.17
N GLY A 63 6.43 -10.80 6.42
CA GLY A 63 7.13 -11.85 7.16
C GLY A 63 6.28 -13.11 7.30
N GLU A 64 5.01 -12.98 7.69
CA GLU A 64 4.07 -14.09 7.75
C GLU A 64 3.73 -14.64 6.34
N VAL A 65 3.59 -13.75 5.34
CA VAL A 65 3.43 -14.19 3.95
C VAL A 65 4.61 -15.05 3.50
N LEU A 66 5.84 -14.64 3.82
CA LEU A 66 7.04 -15.42 3.49
C LEU A 66 7.04 -16.81 4.14
N ARG A 67 6.59 -16.90 5.40
CA ARG A 67 6.45 -18.17 6.13
C ARG A 67 5.54 -19.15 5.39
N VAL A 68 4.35 -18.69 5.00
CA VAL A 68 3.34 -19.54 4.37
C VAL A 68 3.61 -19.85 2.90
N MET A 69 4.46 -19.07 2.22
CA MET A 69 4.85 -19.34 0.83
C MET A 69 5.68 -20.62 0.71
N LYS A 70 5.36 -21.45 -0.29
CA LYS A 70 6.20 -22.56 -0.72
C LYS A 70 7.55 -22.06 -1.27
N PRO A 71 8.59 -22.88 -1.30
CA PRO A 71 9.89 -22.49 -1.91
C PRO A 71 9.77 -22.00 -3.36
N THR A 72 8.82 -22.55 -4.12
CA THR A 72 8.58 -22.23 -5.54
C THR A 72 7.54 -21.12 -5.74
N ALA A 73 6.97 -20.59 -4.65
CA ALA A 73 5.89 -19.63 -4.72
C ALA A 73 6.34 -18.25 -5.21
N THR A 74 5.42 -17.52 -5.79
CA THR A 74 5.60 -16.12 -6.20
C THR A 74 4.71 -15.18 -5.38
N CYS A 75 5.21 -13.98 -5.10
CA CYS A 75 4.47 -12.90 -4.47
C CYS A 75 4.46 -11.69 -5.39
N TRP A 76 3.26 -11.19 -5.69
CA TRP A 76 3.02 -10.05 -6.57
C TRP A 76 2.40 -8.91 -5.78
N VAL A 77 3.12 -7.80 -5.69
CA VAL A 77 2.71 -6.65 -4.88
C VAL A 77 2.51 -5.44 -5.77
N VAL A 78 1.25 -4.99 -5.86
CA VAL A 78 0.90 -3.74 -6.54
C VAL A 78 0.93 -2.60 -5.54
N ILE A 79 1.72 -1.58 -5.80
CA ILE A 79 1.85 -0.45 -4.88
C ILE A 79 2.13 0.86 -5.61
N GLY A 80 1.46 1.92 -5.14
CA GLY A 80 1.66 3.28 -5.60
C GLY A 80 2.49 4.11 -4.64
N ASP A 81 3.13 5.14 -5.16
CA ASP A 81 3.91 6.07 -4.37
C ASP A 81 3.11 7.32 -3.97
N SER A 82 3.62 8.06 -3.03
CA SER A 82 3.03 9.26 -2.47
C SER A 82 4.04 10.41 -2.42
N TYR A 83 3.53 11.65 -2.40
CA TYR A 83 4.35 12.84 -2.24
C TYR A 83 4.26 13.38 -0.81
N ALA A 84 5.36 13.88 -0.26
CA ALA A 84 5.38 14.55 1.03
C ALA A 84 4.65 15.91 0.95
N GLY A 85 4.01 16.33 2.05
CA GLY A 85 3.49 17.69 2.23
C GLY A 85 2.17 18.02 1.50
N GLY A 86 1.55 17.09 0.79
CA GLY A 86 0.28 17.35 0.12
C GLY A 86 -0.93 17.23 1.06
N ASN A 87 -1.85 18.19 1.03
CA ASN A 87 -3.23 18.00 1.53
C ASN A 87 -3.90 16.95 0.63
N LYS A 88 -3.75 15.68 0.96
CA LYS A 88 -4.29 14.60 0.17
C LYS A 88 -5.78 14.51 0.39
N GLY A 89 -6.55 14.93 -0.62
CA GLY A 89 -7.95 14.58 -0.76
C GLY A 89 -8.95 15.28 0.15
N ALA A 90 -8.54 16.23 0.96
CA ALA A 90 -9.50 17.12 1.61
C ALA A 90 -10.10 18.02 0.52
N ALA A 91 -11.33 17.75 0.11
CA ALA A 91 -12.13 18.78 -0.53
C ALA A 91 -12.18 19.96 0.46
N ASN A 92 -11.54 21.08 0.10
CA ASN A 92 -11.44 22.26 0.98
C ASN A 92 -12.80 22.88 1.37
N TYR A 93 -13.89 22.33 0.83
CA TYR A 93 -15.25 22.79 1.07
C TYR A 93 -16.22 21.62 1.15
N PRO A 94 -16.82 21.34 2.33
CA PRO A 94 -17.83 20.29 2.51
C PRO A 94 -19.04 20.44 1.57
N GLU A 95 -19.41 21.66 1.23
CA GLU A 95 -20.49 22.00 0.30
C GLU A 95 -20.22 21.55 -1.14
N ASN A 96 -18.98 21.45 -1.56
CA ASN A 96 -18.59 21.03 -2.91
C ASN A 96 -18.35 19.51 -3.02
N ALA A 97 -18.35 18.79 -1.91
CA ALA A 97 -18.17 17.33 -1.89
C ALA A 97 -19.29 16.58 -2.62
N LYS A 98 -20.46 17.20 -2.78
CA LYS A 98 -21.60 16.63 -3.54
C LYS A 98 -21.45 16.78 -5.06
N LEU A 99 -20.60 17.68 -5.53
CA LEU A 99 -20.43 18.00 -6.96
C LEU A 99 -19.29 17.23 -7.63
N TRP A 100 -18.37 16.65 -6.85
CA TRP A 100 -17.22 15.93 -7.38
C TRP A 100 -17.31 14.47 -6.95
N LEU A 101 -17.17 13.56 -7.90
CA LEU A 101 -17.23 12.08 -7.74
C LEU A 101 -16.22 11.48 -6.73
N GLN A 102 -15.46 12.29 -6.01
CA GLN A 102 -14.60 11.86 -4.91
C GLN A 102 -15.35 11.57 -3.60
N GLY A 103 -16.68 11.65 -3.60
CA GLY A 103 -17.55 11.24 -2.48
C GLY A 103 -17.46 9.75 -2.09
N THR A 104 -16.64 8.95 -2.79
CA THR A 104 -16.32 7.59 -2.39
C THR A 104 -15.25 7.52 -1.28
N ASN A 105 -14.57 8.63 -0.98
CA ASN A 105 -13.65 8.74 0.17
C ASN A 105 -14.40 9.27 1.42
N LYS A 106 -15.48 8.60 1.80
CA LYS A 106 -16.31 9.03 2.94
C LYS A 106 -15.55 9.21 4.26
N GLY A 107 -14.47 8.49 4.47
CA GLY A 107 -13.64 8.60 5.68
C GLY A 107 -12.76 9.84 5.74
N THR A 108 -12.41 10.46 4.61
CA THR A 108 -11.51 11.63 4.54
C THR A 108 -12.24 12.96 4.71
N LEU A 109 -13.57 12.99 4.58
CA LEU A 109 -14.38 14.21 4.60
C LEU A 109 -14.61 14.78 6.01
N ASP A 110 -14.62 13.95 7.04
CA ASP A 110 -14.95 14.35 8.42
C ASP A 110 -13.75 14.67 9.32
N LYS A 111 -12.56 14.25 8.96
CA LYS A 111 -11.36 14.57 9.75
C LYS A 111 -10.49 15.58 8.99
N ARG A 112 -10.68 16.86 9.28
CA ARG A 112 -9.75 17.96 8.98
C ARG A 112 -8.43 17.82 9.75
N THR A 113 -7.93 16.64 9.91
CA THR A 113 -6.57 16.45 10.38
C THR A 113 -5.69 16.58 9.15
N SER A 114 -5.01 17.72 9.03
CA SER A 114 -3.80 17.81 8.23
C SER A 114 -2.88 16.72 8.74
N PHE A 115 -2.92 15.56 8.10
CA PHE A 115 -2.03 14.46 8.40
C PHE A 115 -0.64 14.94 8.02
N LYS A 116 0.09 15.46 9.01
CA LYS A 116 1.49 15.84 8.84
C LYS A 116 2.28 14.57 8.75
N ILE A 117 2.58 14.16 7.53
CA ILE A 117 3.50 13.05 7.28
C ILE A 117 4.84 13.43 7.91
N ARG A 118 5.24 12.73 8.95
CA ARG A 118 6.58 12.81 9.54
C ARG A 118 7.54 12.04 8.64
N THR A 119 8.15 12.72 7.70
CA THR A 119 9.14 12.14 6.81
C THR A 119 10.36 13.04 6.74
N ALA A 120 11.53 12.45 6.49
CA ALA A 120 12.74 13.18 6.13
C ALA A 120 12.65 13.82 4.73
N ALA A 121 11.67 13.45 3.91
CA ALA A 121 11.43 14.04 2.61
C ALA A 121 10.95 15.49 2.76
N LYS A 122 11.44 16.36 1.88
CA LYS A 122 11.03 17.76 1.81
C LYS A 122 9.60 17.87 1.28
N ASP A 123 8.95 18.99 1.54
CA ASP A 123 7.64 19.27 0.93
C ASP A 123 7.69 19.07 -0.59
N ARG A 124 6.73 18.29 -1.11
CA ARG A 124 6.59 17.90 -2.52
C ARG A 124 7.59 16.87 -3.05
N ASP A 125 8.49 16.34 -2.24
CA ASP A 125 9.32 15.21 -2.65
C ASP A 125 8.47 13.94 -2.83
N LEU A 126 8.85 13.11 -3.79
CA LEU A 126 8.35 11.73 -3.89
C LEU A 126 8.93 10.92 -2.73
N ILE A 127 8.06 10.24 -1.96
CA ILE A 127 8.51 9.54 -0.75
C ILE A 127 9.32 8.29 -1.09
N GLY A 128 8.96 7.57 -2.16
CA GLY A 128 9.63 6.34 -2.57
C GLY A 128 9.07 5.08 -1.91
N ILE A 129 7.83 5.11 -1.46
CA ILE A 129 7.14 4.00 -0.77
C ILE A 129 7.32 2.65 -1.46
N PRO A 130 7.13 2.50 -2.79
CA PRO A 130 7.30 1.21 -3.45
C PRO A 130 8.68 0.61 -3.25
N TRP A 131 9.72 1.43 -3.41
CA TRP A 131 11.10 0.97 -3.28
C TRP A 131 11.52 0.76 -1.82
N MET A 132 11.00 1.55 -0.88
CA MET A 132 11.18 1.31 0.56
C MET A 132 10.64 -0.08 0.92
N LEU A 133 9.42 -0.43 0.48
CA LEU A 133 8.84 -1.74 0.71
C LEU A 133 9.64 -2.85 0.04
N ALA A 134 9.99 -2.71 -1.24
CA ALA A 134 10.76 -3.72 -1.97
C ALA A 134 12.10 -4.04 -1.28
N PHE A 135 12.81 -3.01 -0.79
CA PHE A 135 14.06 -3.20 -0.06
C PHE A 135 13.85 -3.76 1.34
N ALA A 136 12.76 -3.40 2.02
CA ALA A 136 12.40 -4.00 3.30
C ALA A 136 12.09 -5.49 3.16
N MET A 137 11.31 -5.88 2.16
CA MET A 137 11.02 -7.29 1.86
C MET A 137 12.31 -8.09 1.55
N ARG A 138 13.26 -7.51 0.81
CA ARG A 138 14.57 -8.16 0.61
C ARG A 138 15.30 -8.40 1.92
N ARG A 139 15.27 -7.47 2.86
CA ARG A 139 15.93 -7.61 4.17
C ARG A 139 15.37 -8.76 4.99
N ILE A 140 14.09 -9.07 4.86
CA ILE A 140 13.45 -10.20 5.58
C ILE A 140 13.52 -11.53 4.82
N GLY A 141 14.20 -11.59 3.66
CA GLY A 141 14.51 -12.84 2.98
C GLY A 141 13.89 -13.06 1.62
N TYR A 142 13.10 -12.11 1.09
CA TYR A 142 12.62 -12.22 -0.29
C TYR A 142 13.72 -11.96 -1.32
N TYR A 143 13.60 -12.61 -2.46
CA TYR A 143 14.29 -12.22 -3.68
C TYR A 143 13.40 -11.30 -4.51
N LEU A 144 13.80 -10.05 -4.71
CA LEU A 144 13.16 -9.14 -5.65
C LEU A 144 13.59 -9.55 -7.07
N ARG A 145 12.67 -10.14 -7.83
CA ARG A 145 12.97 -10.72 -9.15
C ARG A 145 12.76 -9.74 -10.28
N GLN A 146 11.71 -8.90 -10.16
CA GLN A 146 11.35 -7.97 -11.22
C GLN A 146 10.51 -6.81 -10.67
N ASP A 147 10.69 -5.63 -11.25
CA ASP A 147 9.78 -4.51 -11.20
C ASP A 147 9.04 -4.40 -12.53
N ILE A 148 7.75 -4.19 -12.47
CA ILE A 148 6.87 -4.01 -13.62
C ILE A 148 6.20 -2.67 -13.49
N ILE A 149 6.21 -1.88 -14.55
CA ILE A 149 5.49 -0.62 -14.63
C ILE A 149 4.08 -0.87 -15.13
N TRP A 150 3.11 -0.68 -14.25
CA TRP A 150 1.71 -0.68 -14.64
C TRP A 150 1.33 0.71 -15.14
N SER A 151 1.43 0.91 -16.44
CA SER A 151 1.05 2.17 -17.10
C SER A 151 -0.47 2.35 -17.09
N LYS A 152 -0.92 3.53 -16.69
CA LYS A 152 -2.34 3.92 -16.67
C LYS A 152 -2.62 4.88 -17.82
N PRO A 153 -3.36 4.46 -18.86
CA PRO A 153 -3.64 5.31 -20.02
C PRO A 153 -4.51 6.52 -19.67
N ASN A 154 -5.33 6.39 -18.61
CA ASN A 154 -6.20 7.46 -18.10
C ASN A 154 -5.88 7.75 -16.63
N PRO A 155 -4.73 8.36 -16.30
CA PRO A 155 -4.39 8.70 -14.93
C PRO A 155 -5.34 9.76 -14.40
N MET A 156 -5.54 9.76 -13.07
CA MET A 156 -6.30 10.83 -12.41
C MET A 156 -5.65 12.19 -12.72
N PRO A 157 -6.40 13.20 -13.18
CA PRO A 157 -5.85 14.53 -13.39
C PRO A 157 -5.26 15.10 -12.10
N GLU A 158 -4.08 15.68 -12.19
CA GLU A 158 -3.41 16.33 -11.06
C GLU A 158 -3.16 17.82 -11.40
N SER A 159 -3.58 18.72 -10.50
CA SER A 159 -3.32 20.17 -10.64
C SER A 159 -1.91 20.50 -10.19
N VAL A 160 -0.90 19.92 -10.83
CA VAL A 160 0.52 20.17 -10.54
C VAL A 160 1.21 20.89 -11.69
N GLN A 161 2.06 21.84 -11.37
CA GLN A 161 2.80 22.66 -12.35
C GLN A 161 4.30 22.40 -12.34
N THR A 162 4.80 21.73 -11.31
CA THR A 162 6.26 21.57 -11.07
C THR A 162 6.78 20.17 -11.42
N ARG A 163 5.91 19.25 -11.83
CA ARG A 163 6.26 17.89 -12.27
C ARG A 163 5.22 17.34 -13.24
N CYS A 164 5.55 16.27 -13.92
CA CYS A 164 4.60 15.54 -14.74
C CYS A 164 3.54 14.83 -13.88
N THR A 165 2.34 14.64 -14.44
CA THR A 165 1.31 13.82 -13.84
C THR A 165 1.80 12.38 -13.71
N LYS A 166 1.58 11.76 -12.54
CA LYS A 166 1.93 10.36 -12.31
C LYS A 166 0.95 9.45 -13.04
N SER A 167 1.45 8.63 -13.95
CA SER A 167 0.64 7.76 -14.81
C SER A 167 0.97 6.27 -14.67
N HIS A 168 1.64 5.88 -13.59
CA HIS A 168 1.98 4.47 -13.35
C HIS A 168 1.96 4.10 -11.87
N GLU A 169 1.88 2.82 -11.62
CA GLU A 169 2.16 2.15 -10.34
C GLU A 169 3.19 1.04 -10.57
N TYR A 170 3.75 0.53 -9.49
CA TYR A 170 4.70 -0.58 -9.54
C TYR A 170 4.00 -1.90 -9.23
N ILE A 171 4.41 -2.95 -9.93
CA ILE A 171 4.12 -4.34 -9.55
C ILE A 171 5.46 -5.00 -9.32
N PHE A 172 5.73 -5.41 -8.09
CA PHE A 172 6.92 -6.17 -7.76
C PHE A 172 6.64 -7.67 -7.79
N MET A 173 7.48 -8.40 -8.50
CA MET A 173 7.52 -9.85 -8.43
C MET A 173 8.62 -10.26 -7.46
N LEU A 174 8.24 -11.00 -6.42
CA LEU A 174 9.15 -11.49 -5.40
C LEU A 174 9.01 -13.01 -5.26
N THR A 175 10.07 -13.66 -4.82
CA THR A 175 10.10 -15.11 -4.56
C THR A 175 10.77 -15.41 -3.23
N LYS A 176 10.52 -16.61 -2.69
CA LYS A 176 11.16 -17.11 -1.47
C LYS A 176 12.56 -17.68 -1.74
N THR A 177 12.77 -18.20 -2.93
CA THR A 177 14.08 -18.75 -3.38
C THR A 177 14.51 -18.08 -4.68
N ALA A 178 15.77 -18.28 -5.06
CA ALA A 178 16.36 -17.76 -6.29
C ALA A 178 15.78 -18.38 -7.56
#